data_74a8693016ab65700afdbc8002a781f6
#
_entry.id   74a8693016ab65700afdbc8002a781f6
#
_cell.length_a   1.000
_cell.length_b   1.000
_cell.length_c   1.000
_cell.angle_alpha   90.00
_cell.angle_beta   90.00
_cell.angle_gamma   90.00
#
_symmetry.space_group_name_H-M   'P 1'
#
loop_
_entity.id
_entity.type
_entity.pdbx_description
1 polymer ?
#
loop_
_entity_poly.entity_id
_entity_poly.type
_entity_poly.pdbx_seq_one_letter_code
_entity_poly.pdbx_strand_id
1 'polypeptide(L)'
;MQNLKDHFDWVAENDASPRKFQSGFRAQTREFLRFHVQEGMRVLEWGCGPGDLLAALKPSRGLGVDISPKMVERARSRHSAANLEFREGDLHELSLDEKFDVILLDYLPGYLKDIHQCSANLRNACHARTRIYVLTLNNVWKPLLNIGKLFGLVTKQPDDTNWISHSDLSNILELNGFEVVRNSSEQLLPFRLPVFSAFFNSFLVRLPFFRHFGMSEVVIARPLAKPEIEGEISCSVVVPARNESGNIRAALERIPVLGKKTEIIFVEGNSLDDTWEVIQHEVEAYEGPHALKFLQQPGKGKWDAVFAGFEVAEGDVLVIQDGDLTAPPEDLPKFYQAIAEGHCEFANGCRLVYPMESKAMRFLNLLGNKFFAASLSFVLGQNLKDSLCGTKMMLRSDYLRLLRRIEVLGDFDPFGDFNLLFGSAMLDLRIRDVLVRYRDRQYGDTNISRFRHGLILLQMTWFGLRKIKFYSVSSGK
;
A
#
# COMPACT_ATOMS: atom_id res chain seq x y z
N MET A 1 32.22 11.94 11.04
CA MET A 1 31.01 12.66 11.47
C MET A 1 31.23 14.15 11.59
N GLN A 2 32.29 14.62 12.23
CA GLN A 2 32.59 16.07 12.32
C GLN A 2 32.59 16.74 10.94
N ASN A 3 33.23 16.12 9.95
CA ASN A 3 33.29 16.65 8.57
C ASN A 3 31.89 16.74 7.88
N LEU A 4 30.97 15.82 8.20
CA LEU A 4 29.60 15.84 7.67
C LEU A 4 28.76 16.95 8.33
N LYS A 5 28.85 17.08 9.64
CA LYS A 5 28.19 18.13 10.41
C LYS A 5 28.66 19.51 9.92
N ASP A 6 29.98 19.71 9.84
CA ASP A 6 30.58 20.97 9.37
C ASP A 6 30.16 21.32 7.92
N HIS A 7 30.03 20.29 7.07
CA HIS A 7 29.53 20.47 5.71
C HIS A 7 28.11 21.01 5.67
N PHE A 8 27.17 20.38 6.42
CA PHE A 8 25.78 20.82 6.44
C PHE A 8 25.58 22.13 7.21
N ASP A 9 26.41 22.42 8.20
CA ASP A 9 26.45 23.74 8.84
C ASP A 9 26.85 24.81 7.84
N TRP A 10 27.87 24.54 7.02
CA TRP A 10 28.27 25.47 5.95
C TRP A 10 27.16 25.64 4.88
N VAL A 11 26.46 24.55 4.50
CA VAL A 11 25.31 24.62 3.59
C VAL A 11 24.19 25.47 4.19
N ALA A 12 23.91 25.31 5.49
CA ALA A 12 22.90 26.11 6.17
C ALA A 12 23.20 27.59 6.13
N GLU A 13 24.47 28.00 6.22
CA GLU A 13 24.88 29.41 6.20
C GLU A 13 24.94 30.02 4.79
N ASN A 14 25.39 29.23 3.80
CA ASN A 14 25.77 29.75 2.49
C ASN A 14 24.78 29.48 1.37
N ASP A 15 23.87 28.49 1.53
CA ASP A 15 22.90 28.13 0.51
C ASP A 15 21.51 28.72 0.80
N ALA A 16 21.42 30.05 0.60
CA ALA A 16 20.22 30.83 0.92
C ALA A 16 19.04 30.58 -0.04
N SER A 17 19.28 30.03 -1.24
CA SER A 17 18.22 29.78 -2.23
C SER A 17 18.52 28.49 -3.01
N PRO A 18 17.58 27.53 -3.08
CA PRO A 18 17.76 26.37 -3.91
C PRO A 18 17.89 26.79 -5.37
N ARG A 19 18.95 26.34 -6.04
CA ARG A 19 19.15 26.56 -7.49
C ARG A 19 17.93 26.04 -8.24
N LYS A 20 17.59 26.62 -9.39
CA LYS A 20 16.39 26.24 -10.18
C LYS A 20 16.28 24.72 -10.41
N PHE A 21 17.42 24.03 -10.58
CA PHE A 21 17.51 22.57 -10.68
C PHE A 21 16.99 21.88 -9.40
N GLN A 22 17.49 22.25 -8.23
CA GLN A 22 17.14 21.65 -6.94
C GLN A 22 15.70 21.97 -6.55
N SER A 23 15.17 23.15 -6.90
CA SER A 23 13.79 23.52 -6.60
C SER A 23 12.78 22.63 -7.35
N GLY A 24 13.03 22.33 -8.62
CA GLY A 24 12.21 21.42 -9.42
C GLY A 24 12.23 19.98 -8.89
N PHE A 25 13.43 19.50 -8.57
CA PHE A 25 13.67 18.19 -8.02
C PHE A 25 12.94 17.98 -6.67
N ARG A 26 13.15 18.86 -5.70
CA ARG A 26 12.49 18.82 -4.37
C ARG A 26 10.97 18.96 -4.45
N ALA A 27 10.46 19.72 -5.42
CA ALA A 27 9.03 19.86 -5.60
C ALA A 27 8.36 18.56 -6.08
N GLN A 28 9.02 17.80 -6.95
CA GLN A 28 8.52 16.49 -7.40
C GLN A 28 8.58 15.46 -6.28
N THR A 29 9.64 15.43 -5.47
CA THR A 29 9.72 14.60 -4.25
C THR A 29 8.55 14.90 -3.30
N ARG A 30 8.22 16.19 -3.07
CA ARG A 30 7.07 16.58 -2.26
C ARG A 30 5.74 16.10 -2.84
N GLU A 31 5.56 16.22 -4.16
CA GLU A 31 4.36 15.73 -4.85
C GLU A 31 4.20 14.23 -4.69
N PHE A 32 5.28 13.46 -4.86
CA PHE A 32 5.29 12.02 -4.63
C PHE A 32 4.88 11.70 -3.18
N LEU A 33 5.53 12.28 -2.19
CA LEU A 33 5.25 11.99 -0.79
C LEU A 33 3.85 12.43 -0.36
N ARG A 34 3.33 13.56 -0.85
CA ARG A 34 1.94 13.98 -0.61
C ARG A 34 0.89 13.03 -1.16
N PHE A 35 1.21 12.30 -2.22
CA PHE A 35 0.30 11.28 -2.74
C PHE A 35 0.22 10.07 -1.80
N HIS A 36 1.33 9.68 -1.19
CA HIS A 36 1.43 8.49 -0.33
C HIS A 36 1.14 8.79 1.15
N VAL A 37 1.65 9.90 1.66
CA VAL A 37 1.52 10.31 3.06
C VAL A 37 0.25 11.14 3.23
N GLN A 38 -0.69 10.65 4.05
CA GLN A 38 -1.93 11.36 4.34
C GLN A 38 -1.69 12.51 5.30
N GLU A 39 -2.43 13.61 5.13
CA GLU A 39 -2.46 14.70 6.12
C GLU A 39 -2.93 14.16 7.48
N GLY A 40 -2.37 14.69 8.56
CA GLY A 40 -2.74 14.30 9.92
C GLY A 40 -2.03 13.05 10.47
N MET A 41 -1.12 12.42 9.70
CA MET A 41 -0.26 11.33 10.20
C MET A 41 0.83 11.87 11.13
N ARG A 42 1.38 11.00 11.99
CA ARG A 42 2.60 11.26 12.76
C ARG A 42 3.81 10.97 11.89
N VAL A 43 4.63 11.98 11.60
CA VAL A 43 5.73 11.88 10.63
C VAL A 43 7.07 12.17 11.31
N LEU A 44 8.04 11.28 11.11
CA LEU A 44 9.44 11.47 11.46
C LEU A 44 10.24 11.68 10.16
N GLU A 45 11.02 12.75 10.09
CA GLU A 45 11.98 12.97 9.01
C GLU A 45 13.40 13.00 9.57
N TRP A 46 14.23 12.03 9.17
CA TRP A 46 15.66 11.99 9.47
C TRP A 46 16.44 12.67 8.35
N GLY A 47 17.35 13.58 8.74
CA GLY A 47 18.03 14.46 7.81
C GLY A 47 17.09 15.55 7.29
N CYS A 48 16.30 16.15 8.18
CA CYS A 48 15.21 17.06 7.81
C CYS A 48 15.69 18.38 7.18
N GLY A 49 16.98 18.71 7.29
CA GLY A 49 17.52 19.99 6.81
C GLY A 49 16.69 21.17 7.29
N PRO A 50 16.25 22.08 6.40
CA PRO A 50 15.45 23.24 6.78
C PRO A 50 13.97 22.94 7.11
N GLY A 51 13.55 21.67 7.17
CA GLY A 51 12.20 21.24 7.58
C GLY A 51 11.08 21.46 6.55
N ASP A 52 11.41 21.90 5.33
CA ASP A 52 10.41 22.27 4.32
C ASP A 52 9.55 21.08 3.83
N LEU A 53 10.11 19.88 3.80
CA LEU A 53 9.39 18.67 3.40
C LEU A 53 8.41 18.24 4.49
N LEU A 54 8.88 18.13 5.74
CA LEU A 54 8.04 17.76 6.89
C LEU A 54 6.84 18.70 7.03
N ALA A 55 7.08 20.01 6.98
CA ALA A 55 6.01 21.01 7.06
C ALA A 55 4.99 20.88 5.91
N ALA A 56 5.47 20.57 4.70
CA ALA A 56 4.62 20.42 3.52
C ALA A 56 3.66 19.21 3.58
N LEU A 57 3.94 18.20 4.41
CA LEU A 57 3.09 17.01 4.59
C LEU A 57 1.95 17.23 5.58
N LYS A 58 1.93 18.36 6.31
CA LYS A 58 0.89 18.71 7.29
C LYS A 58 0.59 17.59 8.31
N PRO A 59 1.61 17.11 9.04
CA PRO A 59 1.44 16.05 10.02
C PRO A 59 0.59 16.52 11.21
N SER A 60 -0.06 15.60 11.95
CA SER A 60 -0.62 15.92 13.27
C SER A 60 0.49 16.09 14.31
N ARG A 61 1.57 15.34 14.18
CA ARG A 61 2.83 15.43 14.92
C ARG A 61 3.99 15.22 13.95
N GLY A 62 4.85 16.22 13.80
CA GLY A 62 6.04 16.15 12.96
C GLY A 62 7.30 16.30 13.80
N LEU A 63 8.23 15.32 13.70
CA LEU A 63 9.55 15.40 14.27
C LEU A 63 10.59 15.40 13.15
N GLY A 64 11.33 16.48 13.02
CA GLY A 64 12.50 16.57 12.14
C GLY A 64 13.77 16.41 12.95
N VAL A 65 14.67 15.52 12.52
CA VAL A 65 15.98 15.33 13.16
C VAL A 65 17.07 15.59 12.12
N ASP A 66 18.08 16.36 12.46
CA ASP A 66 19.23 16.63 11.61
C ASP A 66 20.51 16.65 12.44
N ILE A 67 21.62 16.23 11.83
CA ILE A 67 22.93 16.22 12.49
C ILE A 67 23.51 17.66 12.64
N SER A 68 23.06 18.60 11.79
CA SER A 68 23.51 19.98 11.77
C SER A 68 22.66 20.87 12.68
N PRO A 69 23.22 21.42 13.76
CA PRO A 69 22.50 22.36 14.63
C PRO A 69 22.02 23.59 13.87
N LYS A 70 22.77 24.07 12.85
CA LYS A 70 22.39 25.24 12.03
C LYS A 70 21.21 24.92 11.11
N MET A 71 21.10 23.71 10.58
CA MET A 71 19.91 23.26 9.85
C MET A 71 18.69 23.21 10.78
N VAL A 72 18.85 22.68 11.99
CA VAL A 72 17.78 22.63 13.01
C VAL A 72 17.33 24.05 13.41
N GLU A 73 18.25 24.98 13.63
CA GLU A 73 17.92 26.39 13.92
C GLU A 73 17.15 27.03 12.77
N ARG A 74 17.58 26.79 11.53
CA ARG A 74 16.91 27.26 10.32
C ARG A 74 15.50 26.63 10.17
N ALA A 75 15.33 25.34 10.47
CA ALA A 75 14.04 24.68 10.46
C ALA A 75 13.07 25.30 11.49
N ARG A 76 13.53 25.53 12.73
CA ARG A 76 12.75 26.19 13.78
C ARG A 76 12.36 27.62 13.43
N SER A 77 13.25 28.39 12.78
CA SER A 77 12.97 29.77 12.36
C SER A 77 11.96 29.84 11.22
N ARG A 78 11.90 28.84 10.35
CA ARG A 78 10.98 28.79 9.20
C ARG A 78 9.61 28.20 9.53
N HIS A 79 9.57 27.25 10.46
CA HIS A 79 8.39 26.42 10.74
C HIS A 79 8.10 26.41 12.24
N SER A 80 7.30 27.38 12.70
CA SER A 80 6.96 27.60 14.12
C SER A 80 5.62 26.95 14.53
N ALA A 81 5.02 26.09 13.69
CA ALA A 81 3.76 25.43 14.01
C ALA A 81 3.91 24.49 15.23
N ALA A 82 2.96 24.53 16.17
CA ALA A 82 3.05 23.80 17.45
C ALA A 82 3.13 22.28 17.32
N ASN A 83 2.69 21.74 16.19
CA ASN A 83 2.76 20.29 15.86
C ASN A 83 4.08 19.86 15.21
N LEU A 84 5.00 20.81 14.97
CA LEU A 84 6.32 20.54 14.41
C LEU A 84 7.40 20.73 15.47
N GLU A 85 8.30 19.79 15.58
CA GLU A 85 9.47 19.84 16.43
C GLU A 85 10.71 19.49 15.62
N PHE A 86 11.82 20.19 15.89
CA PHE A 86 13.11 19.95 15.23
C PHE A 86 14.18 19.74 16.30
N ARG A 87 14.94 18.62 16.18
CA ARG A 87 15.99 18.25 17.11
C ARG A 87 17.31 18.01 16.40
N GLU A 88 18.43 18.36 17.06
CA GLU A 88 19.74 17.86 16.66
C GLU A 88 19.88 16.40 17.07
N GLY A 89 20.40 15.57 16.15
CA GLY A 89 20.63 14.15 16.45
C GLY A 89 21.29 13.40 15.31
N ASP A 90 22.00 12.33 15.68
CA ASP A 90 22.61 11.38 14.75
C ASP A 90 21.83 10.06 14.78
N LEU A 91 21.42 9.56 13.61
CA LEU A 91 20.70 8.30 13.49
C LEU A 91 21.49 7.08 13.99
N HIS A 92 22.82 7.17 14.06
CA HIS A 92 23.66 6.11 14.62
C HIS A 92 23.53 5.99 16.15
N GLU A 93 23.22 7.07 16.83
CA GLU A 93 23.27 7.15 18.30
C GLU A 93 21.90 7.41 18.93
N LEU A 94 21.05 8.20 18.27
CA LEU A 94 19.78 8.64 18.82
C LEU A 94 18.71 7.55 18.68
N SER A 95 18.22 7.07 19.82
CA SER A 95 17.03 6.23 19.91
C SER A 95 15.81 7.06 20.26
N LEU A 96 14.69 6.82 19.57
CA LEU A 96 13.41 7.46 19.80
C LEU A 96 12.42 6.45 20.35
N ASP A 97 11.79 6.76 21.49
CA ASP A 97 10.73 5.93 22.08
C ASP A 97 9.34 6.26 21.50
N GLU A 98 9.22 7.42 20.84
CA GLU A 98 8.00 7.86 20.16
C GLU A 98 7.79 7.09 18.84
N LYS A 99 6.55 6.62 18.59
CA LYS A 99 6.18 5.87 17.39
C LYS A 99 5.55 6.78 16.35
N PHE A 100 5.84 6.50 15.08
CA PHE A 100 5.39 7.30 13.93
C PHE A 100 4.69 6.43 12.88
N ASP A 101 3.69 7.02 12.22
CA ASP A 101 2.98 6.38 11.10
C ASP A 101 3.86 6.34 9.85
N VAL A 102 4.70 7.38 9.68
CA VAL A 102 5.59 7.54 8.53
C VAL A 102 6.99 7.96 9.00
N ILE A 103 8.00 7.30 8.44
CA ILE A 103 9.41 7.66 8.61
C ILE A 103 9.99 7.97 7.23
N LEU A 104 10.62 9.13 7.10
CA LEU A 104 11.23 9.61 5.86
C LEU A 104 12.75 9.66 6.00
N LEU A 105 13.45 9.10 5.02
CA LEU A 105 14.89 9.25 4.82
C LEU A 105 15.10 9.85 3.43
N ASP A 106 15.06 11.19 3.34
CA ASP A 106 15.14 11.93 2.08
C ASP A 106 16.61 12.08 1.64
N TYR A 107 17.08 11.18 0.79
CA TYR A 107 18.48 11.05 0.31
C TYR A 107 19.53 10.89 1.43
N LEU A 108 19.09 10.58 2.65
CA LEU A 108 19.96 10.41 3.81
C LEU A 108 20.92 9.19 3.70
N PRO A 109 20.53 8.02 3.11
CA PRO A 109 21.43 6.85 3.03
C PRO A 109 22.76 7.14 2.37
N GLY A 110 22.82 8.13 1.45
CA GLY A 110 24.06 8.58 0.84
C GLY A 110 25.12 9.09 1.82
N TYR A 111 24.71 9.49 3.02
CA TYR A 111 25.58 10.13 4.02
C TYR A 111 25.81 9.29 5.27
N LEU A 112 25.14 8.14 5.42
CA LEU A 112 25.26 7.28 6.58
C LEU A 112 26.54 6.44 6.51
N LYS A 113 27.29 6.34 7.62
CA LYS A 113 28.48 5.50 7.71
C LYS A 113 28.14 4.02 7.84
N ASP A 114 27.15 3.70 8.65
CA ASP A 114 26.62 2.36 8.85
C ASP A 114 25.11 2.35 8.69
N ILE A 115 24.65 1.91 7.52
CA ILE A 115 23.22 1.86 7.18
C ILE A 115 22.53 0.72 7.93
N HIS A 116 23.23 -0.38 8.26
CA HIS A 116 22.68 -1.47 9.05
C HIS A 116 22.34 -1.00 10.46
N GLN A 117 23.27 -0.33 11.16
CA GLN A 117 23.03 0.22 12.48
C GLN A 117 21.89 1.24 12.49
N CYS A 118 21.89 2.14 11.51
CA CYS A 118 20.80 3.12 11.35
C CYS A 118 19.45 2.46 11.12
N SER A 119 19.39 1.44 10.26
CA SER A 119 18.16 0.68 10.01
C SER A 119 17.63 -0.02 11.26
N ALA A 120 18.52 -0.60 12.07
CA ALA A 120 18.15 -1.21 13.34
C ALA A 120 17.55 -0.17 14.32
N ASN A 121 18.16 1.03 14.42
CA ASN A 121 17.66 2.11 15.27
C ASN A 121 16.27 2.62 14.87
N LEU A 122 15.94 2.61 13.56
CA LEU A 122 14.62 3.01 13.08
C LEU A 122 13.49 2.15 13.64
N ARG A 123 13.73 0.87 13.98
CA ARG A 123 12.70 -0.02 14.54
C ARG A 123 12.08 0.52 15.82
N ASN A 124 12.87 1.22 16.64
CA ASN A 124 12.38 1.79 17.90
C ASN A 124 11.32 2.88 17.67
N ALA A 125 11.33 3.54 16.52
CA ALA A 125 10.35 4.54 16.15
C ALA A 125 9.15 3.98 15.35
N CYS A 126 9.09 2.65 15.14
CA CYS A 126 8.05 1.99 14.35
C CYS A 126 6.99 1.34 15.23
N HIS A 127 5.75 1.36 14.76
CA HIS A 127 4.66 0.43 15.11
C HIS A 127 4.34 -0.46 13.90
N ALA A 128 3.47 -1.46 14.06
CA ALA A 128 3.20 -2.46 13.02
C ALA A 128 2.72 -1.86 11.68
N ARG A 129 2.12 -0.68 11.69
CA ARG A 129 1.59 0.02 10.50
C ARG A 129 2.49 1.12 9.96
N THR A 130 3.68 1.32 10.52
CA THR A 130 4.63 2.34 10.05
C THR A 130 5.02 2.09 8.60
N ARG A 131 5.12 3.16 7.81
CA ARG A 131 5.71 3.14 6.47
C ARG A 131 7.00 3.93 6.46
N ILE A 132 8.04 3.30 5.92
CA ILE A 132 9.36 3.91 5.78
C ILE A 132 9.58 4.21 4.31
N TYR A 133 9.77 5.47 3.98
CA TYR A 133 10.10 5.92 2.63
C TYR A 133 11.57 6.29 2.60
N VAL A 134 12.35 5.54 1.85
CA VAL A 134 13.78 5.79 1.69
C VAL A 134 14.04 6.21 0.26
N LEU A 135 14.51 7.44 0.08
CA LEU A 135 14.85 7.99 -1.21
C LEU A 135 16.37 7.98 -1.38
N THR A 136 16.83 7.54 -2.54
CA THR A 136 18.25 7.52 -2.92
C THR A 136 18.43 8.03 -4.35
N LEU A 137 19.64 8.44 -4.69
CA LEU A 137 20.00 8.78 -6.06
C LEU A 137 20.41 7.53 -6.82
N ASN A 138 19.92 7.36 -8.03
CA ASN A 138 20.26 6.26 -8.89
C ASN A 138 21.71 6.38 -9.40
N ASN A 139 22.48 5.30 -9.28
CA ASN A 139 23.88 5.21 -9.64
C ASN A 139 24.18 5.58 -11.10
N VAL A 140 23.25 5.39 -12.02
CA VAL A 140 23.35 5.75 -13.44
C VAL A 140 23.60 7.23 -13.62
N TRP A 141 23.13 8.08 -12.70
CA TRP A 141 23.32 9.53 -12.76
C TRP A 141 24.64 10.04 -12.20
N LYS A 142 25.42 9.19 -11.52
CA LYS A 142 26.70 9.56 -10.89
C LYS A 142 27.64 10.31 -11.84
N PRO A 143 27.91 9.84 -13.08
CA PRO A 143 28.80 10.54 -14.01
C PRO A 143 28.28 11.93 -14.38
N LEU A 144 26.97 12.04 -14.67
CA LEU A 144 26.34 13.32 -15.05
C LEU A 144 26.33 14.32 -13.89
N LEU A 145 26.07 13.86 -12.67
CA LEU A 145 26.12 14.72 -11.47
C LEU A 145 27.55 15.20 -11.19
N ASN A 146 28.57 14.37 -11.43
CA ASN A 146 29.97 14.78 -11.31
C ASN A 146 30.33 15.85 -12.33
N ILE A 147 29.88 15.73 -13.58
CA ILE A 147 30.02 16.79 -14.59
C ILE A 147 29.29 18.05 -14.14
N GLY A 148 28.06 17.94 -13.65
CA GLY A 148 27.28 19.06 -13.12
C GLY A 148 27.97 19.80 -11.96
N LYS A 149 28.70 19.07 -11.10
CA LYS A 149 29.52 19.67 -10.02
C LYS A 149 30.63 20.56 -10.59
N LEU A 150 31.31 20.13 -11.67
CA LEU A 150 32.40 20.91 -12.32
C LEU A 150 31.89 22.26 -12.85
N PHE A 151 30.64 22.28 -13.36
CA PHE A 151 30.02 23.51 -13.87
C PHE A 151 29.22 24.27 -12.80
N GLY A 152 29.31 23.86 -11.53
CA GLY A 152 28.59 24.51 -10.44
C GLY A 152 27.05 24.41 -10.51
N LEU A 153 26.50 23.48 -11.30
CA LEU A 153 25.06 23.24 -11.47
C LEU A 153 24.47 22.44 -10.29
N VAL A 154 25.31 21.69 -9.60
CA VAL A 154 24.93 20.82 -8.45
C VAL A 154 25.77 21.25 -7.24
N THR A 155 25.14 21.26 -6.06
CA THR A 155 25.87 21.54 -4.81
C THR A 155 26.96 20.49 -4.58
N LYS A 156 28.13 20.92 -4.14
CA LYS A 156 29.23 20.02 -3.84
C LYS A 156 28.81 19.09 -2.70
N GLN A 157 28.81 17.80 -2.94
CA GLN A 157 28.55 16.77 -1.93
C GLN A 157 29.88 16.40 -1.24
N PRO A 158 29.83 15.88 0.00
CA PRO A 158 31.00 15.26 0.62
C PRO A 158 31.61 14.17 -0.26
N ASP A 159 32.93 14.01 -0.19
CA ASP A 159 33.66 13.05 -1.05
C ASP A 159 33.30 11.59 -0.71
N ASP A 160 32.88 11.32 0.55
CA ASP A 160 32.53 10.00 1.07
C ASP A 160 31.04 9.64 0.90
N THR A 161 30.37 10.15 -0.15
CA THR A 161 28.94 9.85 -0.38
C THR A 161 28.74 8.42 -0.85
N ASN A 162 27.88 7.66 -0.17
CA ASN A 162 27.48 6.31 -0.57
C ASN A 162 26.57 6.35 -1.80
N TRP A 163 26.82 5.43 -2.71
CA TRP A 163 25.96 5.18 -3.85
C TRP A 163 25.38 3.78 -3.71
N ILE A 164 24.14 3.70 -3.25
CA ILE A 164 23.48 2.45 -2.89
C ILE A 164 22.37 2.20 -3.89
N SER A 165 22.34 0.99 -4.47
CA SER A 165 21.23 0.59 -5.31
C SER A 165 19.99 0.26 -4.47
N HIS A 166 18.81 0.31 -5.10
CA HIS A 166 17.57 -0.09 -4.44
C HIS A 166 17.59 -1.57 -3.99
N SER A 167 18.33 -2.45 -4.70
CA SER A 167 18.48 -3.86 -4.32
C SER A 167 19.31 -4.02 -3.04
N ASP A 168 20.43 -3.30 -2.93
CA ASP A 168 21.28 -3.34 -1.72
C ASP A 168 20.54 -2.76 -0.52
N LEU A 169 19.84 -1.63 -0.72
CA LEU A 169 19.03 -1.02 0.32
C LEU A 169 17.90 -1.94 0.78
N SER A 170 17.21 -2.62 -0.16
CA SER A 170 16.17 -3.59 0.16
C SER A 170 16.73 -4.74 1.00
N ASN A 171 17.87 -5.29 0.62
CA ASN A 171 18.54 -6.35 1.36
C ASN A 171 18.93 -5.90 2.79
N ILE A 172 19.48 -4.69 2.93
CA ILE A 172 19.83 -4.13 4.25
C ILE A 172 18.60 -3.98 5.14
N LEU A 173 17.49 -3.46 4.58
CA LEU A 173 16.23 -3.32 5.33
C LEU A 173 15.67 -4.69 5.74
N GLU A 174 15.67 -5.67 4.86
CA GLU A 174 15.21 -7.04 5.15
C GLU A 174 16.02 -7.71 6.25
N LEU A 175 17.37 -7.58 6.22
CA LEU A 175 18.26 -8.09 7.28
C LEU A 175 18.02 -7.44 8.64
N ASN A 176 17.45 -6.22 8.68
CA ASN A 176 17.13 -5.51 9.91
C ASN A 176 15.64 -5.63 10.30
N GLY A 177 14.91 -6.61 9.74
CA GLY A 177 13.55 -6.95 10.14
C GLY A 177 12.49 -6.00 9.57
N PHE A 178 12.75 -5.41 8.41
CA PHE A 178 11.75 -4.73 7.61
C PHE A 178 11.37 -5.60 6.40
N GLU A 179 10.24 -5.34 5.82
CA GLU A 179 9.81 -5.92 4.56
C GLU A 179 9.62 -4.81 3.53
N VAL A 180 10.22 -4.97 2.36
CA VAL A 180 10.01 -4.04 1.25
C VAL A 180 8.64 -4.30 0.64
N VAL A 181 7.77 -3.29 0.68
CA VAL A 181 6.43 -3.34 0.09
C VAL A 181 6.52 -3.16 -1.42
N ARG A 182 7.25 -2.12 -1.85
CA ARG A 182 7.50 -1.86 -3.27
C ARG A 182 8.69 -0.93 -3.50
N ASN A 183 9.20 -0.97 -4.72
CA ASN A 183 10.22 -0.05 -5.24
C ASN A 183 9.66 0.76 -6.40
N SER A 184 9.98 2.04 -6.46
CA SER A 184 9.66 2.90 -7.59
C SER A 184 10.86 3.75 -7.99
N SER A 185 10.82 4.24 -9.23
CA SER A 185 11.79 5.21 -9.73
C SER A 185 11.02 6.45 -10.15
N GLU A 186 11.54 7.59 -9.77
CA GLU A 186 10.91 8.87 -10.01
C GLU A 186 11.89 9.81 -10.72
N GLN A 187 11.35 10.76 -11.49
CA GLN A 187 12.11 11.86 -12.08
C GLN A 187 13.16 11.46 -13.12
N LEU A 188 12.76 11.41 -14.39
CA LEU A 188 13.71 11.34 -15.51
C LEU A 188 14.36 12.70 -15.81
N LEU A 189 13.59 13.78 -15.62
CA LEU A 189 14.07 15.14 -15.84
C LEU A 189 14.00 15.94 -14.54
N PRO A 190 15.15 16.42 -14.04
CA PRO A 190 15.20 17.21 -12.82
C PRO A 190 14.71 18.67 -13.01
N PHE A 191 14.41 19.05 -14.23
CA PHE A 191 13.95 20.41 -14.58
C PHE A 191 12.41 20.47 -14.67
N ARG A 192 11.83 21.60 -14.33
CA ARG A 192 10.44 21.90 -14.61
C ARG A 192 10.31 22.57 -15.99
N LEU A 193 10.10 21.75 -17.01
CA LEU A 193 9.70 22.20 -18.33
C LEU A 193 8.19 21.95 -18.49
N PRO A 194 7.36 22.97 -18.73
CA PRO A 194 5.91 22.76 -18.91
C PRO A 194 5.64 21.64 -19.93
N VAL A 195 4.65 20.79 -19.71
CA VAL A 195 4.25 19.66 -20.54
C VAL A 195 5.29 18.53 -20.58
N PHE A 196 6.56 18.82 -20.90
CA PHE A 196 7.62 17.81 -21.03
C PHE A 196 7.93 17.13 -19.68
N SER A 197 8.07 17.90 -18.60
CA SER A 197 8.35 17.30 -17.29
C SER A 197 7.22 16.38 -16.83
N ALA A 198 5.96 16.74 -17.09
CA ALA A 198 4.82 15.89 -16.78
C ALA A 198 4.87 14.58 -17.59
N PHE A 199 5.15 14.65 -18.87
CA PHE A 199 5.26 13.45 -19.72
C PHE A 199 6.42 12.55 -19.25
N PHE A 200 7.61 13.09 -19.05
CA PHE A 200 8.78 12.30 -18.66
C PHE A 200 8.68 11.79 -17.22
N ASN A 201 8.29 12.62 -16.27
CA ASN A 201 8.36 12.31 -14.84
C ASN A 201 7.07 11.67 -14.28
N SER A 202 5.90 11.84 -14.92
CA SER A 202 4.67 11.19 -14.46
C SER A 202 4.29 9.96 -15.31
N PHE A 203 4.73 9.88 -16.55
CA PHE A 203 4.39 8.78 -17.44
C PHE A 203 5.61 7.93 -17.79
N LEU A 204 6.62 8.51 -18.45
CA LEU A 204 7.71 7.74 -19.04
C LEU A 204 8.56 7.01 -18.00
N VAL A 205 8.92 7.69 -16.89
CA VAL A 205 9.73 7.10 -15.79
C VAL A 205 9.11 5.84 -15.19
N ARG A 206 7.79 5.69 -15.26
CA ARG A 206 7.07 4.56 -14.66
C ARG A 206 6.95 3.35 -15.57
N LEU A 207 7.36 3.48 -16.83
CA LEU A 207 7.39 2.36 -17.77
C LEU A 207 8.60 1.44 -17.48
N PRO A 208 8.50 0.11 -17.68
CA PRO A 208 9.49 -0.87 -17.26
C PRO A 208 10.93 -0.58 -17.73
N PHE A 209 11.12 -0.15 -18.97
CA PHE A 209 12.43 0.19 -19.50
C PHE A 209 12.96 1.51 -18.92
N PHE A 210 12.17 2.56 -18.93
CA PHE A 210 12.59 3.91 -18.56
C PHE A 210 12.80 4.08 -17.05
N ARG A 211 12.16 3.25 -16.20
CA ARG A 211 12.34 3.29 -14.76
C ARG A 211 13.79 3.12 -14.32
N HIS A 212 14.62 2.41 -15.11
CA HIS A 212 16.05 2.22 -14.82
C HIS A 212 16.87 3.51 -14.95
N PHE A 213 16.33 4.51 -15.62
CA PHE A 213 16.96 5.83 -15.81
C PHE A 213 16.38 6.91 -14.90
N GLY A 214 15.42 6.57 -14.05
CA GLY A 214 14.90 7.52 -13.04
C GLY A 214 16.02 8.00 -12.13
N MET A 215 16.06 9.31 -11.83
CA MET A 215 17.14 9.92 -11.03
C MET A 215 16.98 9.57 -9.55
N SER A 216 15.73 9.50 -9.06
CA SER A 216 15.40 9.11 -7.70
C SER A 216 14.91 7.67 -7.68
N GLU A 217 15.46 6.88 -6.78
CA GLU A 217 14.95 5.56 -6.42
C GLU A 217 14.25 5.65 -5.06
N VAL A 218 13.08 5.08 -4.96
CA VAL A 218 12.28 5.07 -3.74
C VAL A 218 12.02 3.63 -3.31
N VAL A 219 12.42 3.31 -2.09
CA VAL A 219 12.09 2.05 -1.41
C VAL A 219 11.05 2.34 -0.35
N ILE A 220 9.90 1.67 -0.44
CA ILE A 220 8.84 1.73 0.57
C ILE A 220 8.87 0.43 1.35
N ALA A 221 9.11 0.53 2.65
CA ALA A 221 9.21 -0.61 3.55
C ALA A 221 8.27 -0.49 4.74
N ARG A 222 8.04 -1.61 5.41
CA ARG A 222 7.32 -1.70 6.68
C ARG A 222 8.10 -2.56 7.68
N PRO A 223 7.92 -2.41 8.99
CA PRO A 223 8.46 -3.36 9.95
C PRO A 223 7.76 -4.72 9.80
N LEU A 224 8.51 -5.81 9.94
CA LEU A 224 7.94 -7.15 10.13
C LEU A 224 7.42 -7.22 11.56
N ALA A 225 6.11 -7.08 11.72
CA ALA A 225 5.43 -7.11 13.00
C ALA A 225 4.03 -7.67 12.87
N LYS A 226 3.55 -8.35 13.92
CA LYS A 226 2.15 -8.74 14.05
C LYS A 226 1.28 -7.50 14.23
N PRO A 227 -0.01 -7.56 13.84
CA PRO A 227 -0.96 -6.50 14.16
C PRO A 227 -1.00 -6.22 15.66
N GLU A 228 -1.04 -4.94 16.03
CA GLU A 228 -1.17 -4.50 17.41
C GLU A 228 -2.64 -4.59 17.86
N ILE A 229 -3.10 -5.81 18.14
CA ILE A 229 -4.46 -6.10 18.61
C ILE A 229 -4.33 -6.84 19.94
N GLU A 230 -5.01 -6.37 20.97
CA GLU A 230 -5.00 -7.03 22.28
C GLU A 230 -5.74 -8.39 22.23
N GLY A 231 -5.05 -9.45 22.63
CA GLY A 231 -5.58 -10.81 22.68
C GLY A 231 -5.69 -11.49 21.31
N GLU A 232 -6.56 -12.47 21.23
CA GLU A 232 -6.84 -13.18 19.98
C GLU A 232 -7.73 -12.34 19.06
N ILE A 233 -7.38 -12.34 17.77
CA ILE A 233 -8.05 -11.57 16.72
C ILE A 233 -9.40 -12.20 16.38
N SER A 234 -10.47 -11.41 16.26
CA SER A 234 -11.80 -11.85 15.80
C SER A 234 -11.94 -11.69 14.28
N CYS A 235 -12.86 -12.43 13.67
CA CYS A 235 -13.06 -12.44 12.22
C CYS A 235 -14.51 -12.28 11.82
N SER A 236 -14.80 -11.41 10.83
CA SER A 236 -16.10 -11.28 10.17
C SER A 236 -16.02 -11.81 8.76
N VAL A 237 -16.81 -12.85 8.46
CA VAL A 237 -16.90 -13.47 7.13
C VAL A 237 -18.15 -12.94 6.43
N VAL A 238 -17.99 -12.08 5.45
CA VAL A 238 -19.09 -11.56 4.62
C VAL A 238 -19.30 -12.48 3.43
N VAL A 239 -20.54 -12.96 3.29
CA VAL A 239 -20.97 -13.86 2.22
C VAL A 239 -22.04 -13.16 1.38
N PRO A 240 -21.64 -12.50 0.27
CA PRO A 240 -22.59 -11.96 -0.69
C PRO A 240 -23.34 -13.13 -1.37
N ALA A 241 -24.65 -13.15 -1.24
CA ALA A 241 -25.50 -14.23 -1.77
C ALA A 241 -26.55 -13.66 -2.72
N ARG A 242 -26.50 -14.10 -3.99
CA ARG A 242 -27.51 -13.78 -4.99
C ARG A 242 -27.82 -14.99 -5.84
N ASN A 243 -29.03 -15.52 -5.74
CA ASN A 243 -29.46 -16.79 -6.34
C ASN A 243 -28.56 -17.95 -5.91
N GLU A 244 -28.33 -18.06 -4.59
CA GLU A 244 -27.40 -19.02 -3.97
C GLU A 244 -28.11 -19.84 -2.85
N SER A 245 -29.43 -19.99 -2.92
CA SER A 245 -30.22 -20.66 -1.85
C SER A 245 -29.67 -22.03 -1.49
N GLY A 246 -29.23 -22.83 -2.47
CA GLY A 246 -28.64 -24.16 -2.23
C GLY A 246 -27.26 -24.17 -1.58
N ASN A 247 -26.57 -22.99 -1.45
CA ASN A 247 -25.24 -22.89 -0.87
C ASN A 247 -25.23 -22.34 0.56
N ILE A 248 -26.36 -21.77 1.06
CA ILE A 248 -26.40 -21.08 2.36
C ILE A 248 -26.07 -22.02 3.51
N ARG A 249 -26.71 -23.17 3.57
CA ARG A 249 -26.47 -24.20 4.59
C ARG A 249 -25.03 -24.72 4.53
N ALA A 250 -24.53 -24.99 3.32
CA ALA A 250 -23.15 -25.42 3.12
C ALA A 250 -22.13 -24.36 3.57
N ALA A 251 -22.41 -23.07 3.41
CA ALA A 251 -21.58 -22.00 3.92
C ALA A 251 -21.50 -22.04 5.46
N LEU A 252 -22.64 -22.18 6.15
CA LEU A 252 -22.71 -22.28 7.63
C LEU A 252 -21.94 -23.50 8.16
N GLU A 253 -22.04 -24.63 7.50
CA GLU A 253 -21.39 -25.89 7.92
C GLU A 253 -19.88 -25.90 7.64
N ARG A 254 -19.42 -25.22 6.59
CA ARG A 254 -18.03 -25.33 6.08
C ARG A 254 -17.13 -24.16 6.45
N ILE A 255 -17.67 -22.99 6.79
CA ILE A 255 -16.85 -21.88 7.26
C ILE A 255 -16.25 -22.25 8.61
N PRO A 256 -14.90 -22.30 8.74
CA PRO A 256 -14.27 -22.69 9.99
C PRO A 256 -14.30 -21.55 11.03
N VAL A 257 -14.11 -21.91 12.31
CA VAL A 257 -13.86 -20.91 13.36
C VAL A 257 -12.48 -20.30 13.14
N LEU A 258 -12.43 -18.96 13.10
CA LEU A 258 -11.24 -18.16 12.89
C LEU A 258 -11.02 -17.23 14.10
N GLY A 259 -9.93 -17.46 14.84
CA GLY A 259 -9.60 -16.70 16.04
C GLY A 259 -10.60 -16.88 17.20
N LYS A 260 -10.65 -15.87 18.08
CA LYS A 260 -11.48 -15.95 19.32
C LYS A 260 -12.99 -15.96 19.08
N LYS A 261 -13.44 -15.36 17.98
CA LYS A 261 -14.84 -15.23 17.59
C LYS A 261 -14.91 -15.07 16.08
N THR A 262 -15.77 -15.86 15.46
CA THR A 262 -16.11 -15.71 14.04
C THR A 262 -17.57 -15.32 13.92
N GLU A 263 -17.85 -14.26 13.19
CA GLU A 263 -19.20 -13.94 12.75
C GLU A 263 -19.33 -14.18 11.24
N ILE A 264 -20.49 -14.68 10.81
CA ILE A 264 -20.84 -14.85 9.40
C ILE A 264 -21.95 -13.86 9.10
N ILE A 265 -21.77 -13.07 8.04
CA ILE A 265 -22.70 -12.02 7.64
C ILE A 265 -23.19 -12.34 6.23
N PHE A 266 -24.40 -12.82 6.10
CA PHE A 266 -25.04 -13.01 4.79
C PHE A 266 -25.60 -11.68 4.29
N VAL A 267 -25.23 -11.33 3.05
CA VAL A 267 -25.78 -10.14 2.40
C VAL A 267 -26.49 -10.56 1.13
N GLU A 268 -27.81 -10.52 1.18
CA GLU A 268 -28.69 -10.92 0.10
C GLU A 268 -28.71 -9.86 -1.01
N GLY A 269 -28.54 -10.30 -2.26
CA GLY A 269 -28.24 -9.46 -3.43
C GLY A 269 -29.42 -9.21 -4.37
N ASN A 270 -30.66 -9.05 -3.88
CA ASN A 270 -31.88 -8.92 -4.69
C ASN A 270 -32.05 -10.16 -5.61
N SER A 271 -32.10 -11.34 -5.02
CA SER A 271 -32.28 -12.63 -5.68
C SER A 271 -33.63 -12.76 -6.36
N LEU A 272 -33.71 -13.66 -7.32
CA LEU A 272 -34.96 -14.05 -7.99
C LEU A 272 -35.51 -15.38 -7.50
N ASP A 273 -34.70 -16.09 -6.71
CA ASP A 273 -35.05 -17.34 -6.03
C ASP A 273 -35.36 -17.09 -4.54
N ASP A 274 -35.52 -18.16 -3.77
CA ASP A 274 -35.81 -18.18 -2.34
C ASP A 274 -34.58 -17.98 -1.42
N THR A 275 -33.49 -17.36 -1.94
CA THR A 275 -32.23 -17.16 -1.18
C THR A 275 -32.48 -16.40 0.13
N TRP A 276 -33.35 -15.38 0.12
CA TRP A 276 -33.62 -14.58 1.33
C TRP A 276 -34.33 -15.39 2.41
N GLU A 277 -35.37 -16.12 2.04
CA GLU A 277 -36.13 -16.97 2.94
C GLU A 277 -35.27 -18.10 3.51
N VAL A 278 -34.40 -18.69 2.68
CA VAL A 278 -33.45 -19.70 3.12
C VAL A 278 -32.44 -19.14 4.10
N ILE A 279 -31.89 -17.94 3.86
CA ILE A 279 -30.98 -17.29 4.82
C ILE A 279 -31.66 -17.10 6.18
N GLN A 280 -32.87 -16.56 6.21
CA GLN A 280 -33.61 -16.37 7.46
C GLN A 280 -33.83 -17.68 8.20
N HIS A 281 -34.32 -18.71 7.51
CA HIS A 281 -34.57 -20.04 8.09
C HIS A 281 -33.30 -20.68 8.65
N GLU A 282 -32.21 -20.72 7.87
CA GLU A 282 -30.96 -21.37 8.28
C GLU A 282 -30.28 -20.61 9.43
N VAL A 283 -30.38 -19.27 9.47
CA VAL A 283 -29.82 -18.46 10.56
C VAL A 283 -30.62 -18.67 11.86
N GLU A 284 -31.95 -18.72 11.79
CA GLU A 284 -32.80 -18.98 12.96
C GLU A 284 -32.62 -20.39 13.53
N ALA A 285 -32.36 -21.38 12.67
CA ALA A 285 -32.15 -22.78 13.06
C ALA A 285 -30.71 -23.09 13.47
N TYR A 286 -29.79 -22.14 13.39
CA TYR A 286 -28.37 -22.41 13.59
C TYR A 286 -27.98 -22.53 15.08
N GLU A 287 -27.42 -23.68 15.46
CA GLU A 287 -26.89 -23.96 16.81
C GLU A 287 -25.35 -24.06 16.88
N GLY A 288 -24.64 -23.63 15.83
CA GLY A 288 -23.19 -23.74 15.74
C GLY A 288 -22.42 -22.59 16.46
N PRO A 289 -21.09 -22.57 16.34
CA PRO A 289 -20.23 -21.68 17.12
C PRO A 289 -20.16 -20.24 16.58
N HIS A 290 -20.73 -19.96 15.42
CA HIS A 290 -20.63 -18.66 14.78
C HIS A 290 -21.69 -17.68 15.26
N ALA A 291 -21.31 -16.42 15.44
CA ALA A 291 -22.30 -15.35 15.50
C ALA A 291 -22.83 -15.07 14.09
N LEU A 292 -24.13 -14.93 13.92
CA LEU A 292 -24.75 -14.74 12.62
C LEU A 292 -25.40 -13.38 12.50
N LYS A 293 -25.25 -12.77 11.34
CA LYS A 293 -25.98 -11.58 10.90
C LYS A 293 -26.46 -11.79 9.46
N PHE A 294 -27.55 -11.17 9.11
CA PHE A 294 -28.01 -11.15 7.72
C PHE A 294 -28.73 -9.83 7.41
N LEU A 295 -28.60 -9.39 6.18
CA LEU A 295 -29.22 -8.16 5.67
C LEU A 295 -29.42 -8.23 4.16
N GLN A 296 -30.32 -7.41 3.64
CA GLN A 296 -30.45 -7.17 2.22
C GLN A 296 -29.55 -5.99 1.81
N GLN A 297 -28.86 -6.10 0.67
CA GLN A 297 -28.07 -4.98 0.17
C GLN A 297 -28.97 -3.81 -0.25
N PRO A 298 -28.59 -2.56 0.04
CA PRO A 298 -29.41 -1.39 -0.31
C PRO A 298 -29.38 -1.06 -1.80
N GLY A 299 -28.32 -1.40 -2.50
CA GLY A 299 -28.09 -1.06 -3.90
C GLY A 299 -28.01 -2.27 -4.82
N LYS A 300 -27.01 -2.29 -5.71
CA LYS A 300 -26.84 -3.35 -6.71
C LYS A 300 -25.37 -3.70 -6.91
N GLY A 301 -25.12 -4.98 -7.20
CA GLY A 301 -23.79 -5.48 -7.51
C GLY A 301 -23.04 -6.00 -6.29
N LYS A 302 -21.96 -6.73 -6.51
CA LYS A 302 -21.21 -7.40 -5.45
C LYS A 302 -20.53 -6.40 -4.48
N TRP A 303 -20.07 -5.24 -5.00
CA TRP A 303 -19.44 -4.22 -4.16
C TRP A 303 -20.39 -3.68 -3.09
N ASP A 304 -21.63 -3.39 -3.48
CA ASP A 304 -22.64 -2.88 -2.55
C ASP A 304 -22.94 -3.89 -1.44
N ALA A 305 -23.05 -5.18 -1.79
CA ALA A 305 -23.23 -6.25 -0.81
C ALA A 305 -22.02 -6.39 0.14
N VAL A 306 -20.79 -6.36 -0.39
CA VAL A 306 -19.56 -6.42 0.42
C VAL A 306 -19.49 -5.21 1.35
N PHE A 307 -19.76 -4.02 0.84
CA PHE A 307 -19.71 -2.78 1.59
C PHE A 307 -20.74 -2.81 2.74
N ALA A 308 -22.00 -3.16 2.45
CA ALA A 308 -23.05 -3.29 3.46
C ALA A 308 -22.69 -4.32 4.55
N GLY A 309 -22.09 -5.45 4.16
CA GLY A 309 -21.62 -6.45 5.12
C GLY A 309 -20.45 -5.93 5.99
N PHE A 310 -19.50 -5.21 5.41
CA PHE A 310 -18.38 -4.64 6.16
C PHE A 310 -18.79 -3.50 7.12
N GLU A 311 -19.86 -2.76 6.82
CA GLU A 311 -20.39 -1.72 7.70
C GLU A 311 -20.93 -2.29 9.02
N VAL A 312 -21.58 -3.46 8.98
CA VAL A 312 -22.14 -4.11 10.18
C VAL A 312 -21.17 -5.10 10.84
N ALA A 313 -20.00 -5.32 10.25
CA ALA A 313 -18.98 -6.22 10.75
C ALA A 313 -18.30 -5.67 12.02
N GLU A 314 -18.12 -6.52 13.02
CA GLU A 314 -17.50 -6.18 14.32
C GLU A 314 -16.10 -6.79 14.49
N GLY A 315 -15.75 -7.80 13.65
CA GLY A 315 -14.47 -8.49 13.73
C GLY A 315 -13.27 -7.60 13.42
N ASP A 316 -12.14 -7.92 14.02
CA ASP A 316 -10.86 -7.25 13.78
C ASP A 316 -10.35 -7.48 12.35
N VAL A 317 -10.70 -8.61 11.77
CA VAL A 317 -10.39 -9.02 10.39
C VAL A 317 -11.67 -9.14 9.59
N LEU A 318 -11.66 -8.60 8.38
CA LEU A 318 -12.75 -8.69 7.41
C LEU A 318 -12.34 -9.63 6.26
N VAL A 319 -13.23 -10.52 5.88
CA VAL A 319 -13.01 -11.42 4.73
C VAL A 319 -14.26 -11.49 3.86
N ILE A 320 -14.04 -11.55 2.55
CA ILE A 320 -15.05 -11.86 1.54
C ILE A 320 -14.97 -13.35 1.23
N GLN A 321 -16.07 -14.09 1.40
CA GLN A 321 -16.25 -15.44 0.94
C GLN A 321 -17.35 -15.47 -0.12
N ASP A 322 -17.02 -15.87 -1.35
CA ASP A 322 -18.02 -15.98 -2.42
C ASP A 322 -19.11 -17.01 -2.05
N GLY A 323 -20.39 -16.64 -2.23
CA GLY A 323 -21.54 -17.47 -1.87
C GLY A 323 -21.64 -18.77 -2.67
N ASP A 324 -20.97 -18.85 -3.83
CA ASP A 324 -20.91 -20.09 -4.65
C ASP A 324 -19.93 -21.15 -4.13
N LEU A 325 -19.15 -20.83 -3.10
CA LEU A 325 -18.18 -21.69 -2.42
C LEU A 325 -17.16 -22.36 -3.37
N THR A 326 -16.95 -21.81 -4.55
CA THR A 326 -15.95 -22.31 -5.53
C THR A 326 -14.52 -22.11 -5.01
N ALA A 327 -14.28 -21.07 -4.22
CA ALA A 327 -13.12 -20.95 -3.35
C ALA A 327 -13.52 -21.58 -1.99
N PRO A 328 -12.94 -22.73 -1.60
CA PRO A 328 -13.40 -23.48 -0.44
C PRO A 328 -13.22 -22.67 0.85
N PRO A 329 -14.26 -22.55 1.71
CA PRO A 329 -14.13 -21.90 3.01
C PRO A 329 -13.06 -22.53 3.92
N GLU A 330 -12.73 -23.79 3.72
CA GLU A 330 -11.68 -24.52 4.43
C GLU A 330 -10.28 -23.94 4.18
N ASP A 331 -10.12 -23.11 3.17
CA ASP A 331 -8.86 -22.40 2.91
C ASP A 331 -8.73 -21.08 3.70
N LEU A 332 -9.81 -20.55 4.30
CA LEU A 332 -9.81 -19.29 5.07
C LEU A 332 -8.80 -19.24 6.22
N PRO A 333 -8.48 -20.34 6.96
CA PRO A 333 -7.46 -20.32 7.98
C PRO A 333 -6.09 -19.87 7.48
N LYS A 334 -5.73 -20.16 6.22
CA LYS A 334 -4.45 -19.71 5.62
C LYS A 334 -4.41 -18.18 5.47
N PHE A 335 -5.53 -17.58 5.07
CA PHE A 335 -5.67 -16.12 4.97
C PHE A 335 -5.61 -15.48 6.35
N TYR A 336 -6.37 -16.04 7.29
CA TYR A 336 -6.41 -15.55 8.66
C TYR A 336 -5.01 -15.59 9.29
N GLN A 337 -4.29 -16.69 9.17
CA GLN A 337 -2.93 -16.83 9.69
C GLN A 337 -1.97 -15.82 9.05
N ALA A 338 -2.06 -15.61 7.73
CA ALA A 338 -1.19 -14.66 7.03
C ALA A 338 -1.39 -13.22 7.51
N ILE A 339 -2.62 -12.81 7.86
CA ILE A 339 -2.93 -11.51 8.45
C ILE A 339 -2.51 -11.48 9.93
N ALA A 340 -2.92 -12.47 10.73
CA ALA A 340 -2.71 -12.50 12.18
C ALA A 340 -1.21 -12.56 12.55
N GLU A 341 -0.40 -13.21 11.73
CA GLU A 341 1.06 -13.27 11.94
C GLU A 341 1.82 -12.10 11.29
N GLY A 342 1.10 -11.19 10.61
CA GLY A 342 1.69 -10.01 9.99
C GLY A 342 2.48 -10.29 8.70
N HIS A 343 2.28 -11.46 8.06
CA HIS A 343 2.94 -11.78 6.79
C HIS A 343 2.42 -10.93 5.63
N CYS A 344 1.19 -10.43 5.72
CA CYS A 344 0.62 -9.46 4.81
C CYS A 344 -0.41 -8.59 5.53
N GLU A 345 -0.85 -7.52 4.87
CA GLU A 345 -1.91 -6.63 5.35
C GLU A 345 -3.17 -6.75 4.47
N PHE A 346 -2.98 -7.27 3.27
CA PHE A 346 -4.05 -7.64 2.35
C PHE A 346 -3.74 -9.03 1.74
N ALA A 347 -4.54 -10.02 2.11
CA ALA A 347 -4.44 -11.37 1.58
C ALA A 347 -5.40 -11.52 0.38
N ASN A 348 -4.83 -11.85 -0.78
CA ASN A 348 -5.53 -12.02 -2.04
C ASN A 348 -5.62 -13.50 -2.41
N GLY A 349 -6.80 -14.02 -2.68
CA GLY A 349 -6.95 -15.39 -3.14
C GLY A 349 -6.32 -15.62 -4.52
N CYS A 350 -5.65 -16.76 -4.68
CA CYS A 350 -5.03 -17.17 -5.96
C CYS A 350 -5.41 -18.59 -6.31
N ARG A 351 -6.14 -18.78 -7.42
CA ARG A 351 -6.65 -20.07 -7.94
C ARG A 351 -5.72 -20.73 -8.94
N LEU A 352 -4.70 -20.02 -9.45
CA LEU A 352 -3.96 -20.40 -10.65
C LEU A 352 -2.76 -21.32 -10.41
N VAL A 353 -2.54 -21.79 -9.18
CA VAL A 353 -1.36 -22.57 -8.81
C VAL A 353 -1.68 -24.06 -8.66
N TYR A 354 -2.79 -24.38 -8.03
CA TYR A 354 -3.24 -25.78 -7.91
C TYR A 354 -3.88 -26.28 -9.21
N PRO A 355 -3.79 -27.60 -9.48
CA PRO A 355 -4.57 -28.18 -10.57
C PRO A 355 -6.06 -27.87 -10.37
N MET A 356 -6.67 -27.28 -11.39
CA MET A 356 -8.09 -26.97 -11.39
C MET A 356 -8.89 -28.17 -11.89
N GLU A 357 -10.10 -28.33 -11.38
CA GLU A 357 -11.04 -29.29 -11.93
C GLU A 357 -11.33 -28.97 -13.40
N SER A 358 -11.57 -30.00 -14.21
CA SER A 358 -11.57 -29.88 -15.68
C SER A 358 -12.56 -28.85 -16.27
N LYS A 359 -13.59 -28.49 -15.51
CA LYS A 359 -14.60 -27.49 -15.89
C LYS A 359 -14.43 -26.15 -15.23
N ALA A 360 -13.58 -26.04 -14.21
CA ALA A 360 -13.48 -24.87 -13.35
C ALA A 360 -12.97 -23.60 -14.10
N MET A 361 -12.05 -23.76 -15.08
CA MET A 361 -11.57 -22.62 -15.86
C MET A 361 -11.22 -23.01 -17.29
N ARG A 362 -11.79 -22.28 -18.26
CA ARG A 362 -11.46 -22.47 -19.69
C ARG A 362 -10.15 -21.78 -20.05
N PHE A 363 -9.41 -22.31 -21.04
CA PHE A 363 -8.08 -21.80 -21.46
C PHE A 363 -8.05 -20.29 -21.73
N LEU A 364 -9.04 -19.73 -22.42
CA LEU A 364 -9.12 -18.29 -22.69
C LEU A 364 -9.30 -17.44 -21.41
N ASN A 365 -10.03 -17.96 -20.42
CA ASN A 365 -10.18 -17.28 -19.12
C ASN A 365 -8.86 -17.30 -18.35
N LEU A 366 -8.09 -18.38 -18.44
CA LEU A 366 -6.75 -18.47 -17.84
C LEU A 366 -5.80 -17.42 -18.47
N LEU A 367 -5.78 -17.32 -19.79
CA LEU A 367 -4.95 -16.35 -20.51
C LEU A 367 -5.36 -14.90 -20.16
N GLY A 368 -6.66 -14.63 -20.15
CA GLY A 368 -7.20 -13.33 -19.74
C GLY A 368 -6.84 -12.99 -18.30
N ASN A 369 -6.98 -13.93 -17.36
CA ASN A 369 -6.61 -13.70 -15.96
C ASN A 369 -5.11 -13.39 -15.81
N LYS A 370 -4.23 -14.13 -16.50
CA LYS A 370 -2.79 -13.86 -16.48
C LYS A 370 -2.45 -12.47 -17.03
N PHE A 371 -3.12 -12.06 -18.11
CA PHE A 371 -2.96 -10.71 -18.67
C PHE A 371 -3.37 -9.63 -17.66
N PHE A 372 -4.55 -9.76 -17.05
CA PHE A 372 -5.02 -8.80 -16.05
C PHE A 372 -4.17 -8.82 -14.78
N ALA A 373 -3.74 -10.01 -14.32
CA ALA A 373 -2.84 -10.14 -13.18
C ALA A 373 -1.51 -9.40 -13.42
N ALA A 374 -0.90 -9.57 -14.60
CA ALA A 374 0.32 -8.85 -14.97
C ALA A 374 0.10 -7.32 -15.06
N SER A 375 -1.02 -6.90 -15.69
CA SER A 375 -1.38 -5.50 -15.82
C SER A 375 -1.62 -4.84 -14.46
N LEU A 376 -2.34 -5.52 -13.56
CA LEU A 376 -2.60 -5.03 -12.21
C LEU A 376 -1.34 -5.08 -11.35
N SER A 377 -0.47 -6.08 -11.48
CA SER A 377 0.85 -6.08 -10.81
C SER A 377 1.65 -4.84 -11.17
N PHE A 378 1.60 -4.43 -12.44
CA PHE A 378 2.24 -3.20 -12.89
C PHE A 378 1.60 -1.94 -12.26
N VAL A 379 0.26 -1.89 -12.20
CA VAL A 379 -0.49 -0.78 -11.57
C VAL A 379 -0.14 -0.66 -10.09
N LEU A 380 -0.22 -1.76 -9.35
CA LEU A 380 -0.05 -1.81 -7.91
C LEU A 380 1.42 -1.66 -7.47
N GLY A 381 2.37 -1.99 -8.36
CA GLY A 381 3.79 -2.07 -8.02
C GLY A 381 4.14 -3.25 -7.11
N GLN A 382 3.22 -4.23 -6.98
CA GLN A 382 3.38 -5.46 -6.23
C GLN A 382 2.93 -6.66 -7.08
N ASN A 383 3.53 -7.82 -6.87
CA ASN A 383 3.22 -8.99 -7.67
C ASN A 383 1.87 -9.59 -7.27
N LEU A 384 1.00 -9.77 -8.25
CA LEU A 384 -0.32 -10.37 -8.14
C LEU A 384 -0.45 -11.48 -9.20
N LYS A 385 -0.85 -12.69 -8.80
CA LYS A 385 -0.98 -13.84 -9.71
C LYS A 385 -2.40 -14.06 -10.19
N ASP A 386 -3.40 -13.72 -9.38
CA ASP A 386 -4.82 -13.86 -9.70
C ASP A 386 -5.58 -12.59 -9.30
N SER A 387 -6.20 -11.93 -10.27
CA SER A 387 -6.95 -10.70 -10.05
C SER A 387 -8.45 -10.91 -9.83
N LEU A 388 -8.95 -12.13 -10.12
CA LEU A 388 -10.38 -12.42 -10.19
C LEU A 388 -10.88 -13.43 -9.13
N CYS A 389 -10.05 -13.81 -8.17
CA CYS A 389 -10.52 -14.56 -7.01
C CYS A 389 -11.26 -13.61 -6.07
N GLY A 390 -12.50 -13.93 -5.72
CA GLY A 390 -13.30 -13.05 -4.85
C GLY A 390 -12.90 -13.11 -3.37
N THR A 391 -12.18 -14.14 -2.93
CA THR A 391 -11.74 -14.24 -1.54
C THR A 391 -10.63 -13.24 -1.26
N LYS A 392 -10.92 -12.27 -0.39
CA LYS A 392 -10.01 -11.21 0.05
C LYS A 392 -10.12 -11.08 1.56
N MET A 393 -8.97 -10.83 2.22
CA MET A 393 -8.96 -10.63 3.67
C MET A 393 -8.03 -9.48 4.05
N MET A 394 -8.46 -8.67 5.01
CA MET A 394 -7.67 -7.55 5.55
C MET A 394 -8.10 -7.18 6.96
N LEU A 395 -7.30 -6.39 7.67
CA LEU A 395 -7.69 -5.81 8.95
C LEU A 395 -8.80 -4.78 8.78
N ARG A 396 -9.80 -4.80 9.67
CA ARG A 396 -10.88 -3.79 9.71
C ARG A 396 -10.32 -2.38 9.88
N SER A 397 -9.27 -2.22 10.68
CA SER A 397 -8.61 -0.92 10.86
C SER A 397 -8.00 -0.38 9.55
N ASP A 398 -7.47 -1.24 8.67
CA ASP A 398 -6.95 -0.84 7.37
C ASP A 398 -8.07 -0.56 6.37
N TYR A 399 -9.17 -1.33 6.43
CA TYR A 399 -10.39 -1.03 5.68
C TYR A 399 -10.94 0.37 6.00
N LEU A 400 -11.04 0.74 7.29
CA LEU A 400 -11.49 2.07 7.70
C LEU A 400 -10.56 3.21 7.21
N ARG A 401 -9.26 2.97 7.12
CA ARG A 401 -8.30 3.90 6.49
C ARG A 401 -8.52 3.99 4.98
N LEU A 402 -8.81 2.86 4.35
CA LEU A 402 -9.04 2.74 2.93
C LEU A 402 -10.31 3.50 2.51
N LEU A 403 -11.38 3.49 3.31
CA LEU A 403 -12.61 4.22 3.04
C LEU A 403 -12.37 5.71 2.76
N ARG A 404 -11.42 6.35 3.48
CA ARG A 404 -11.03 7.74 3.26
C ARG A 404 -10.37 7.96 1.89
N ARG A 405 -9.91 6.90 1.22
CA ARG A 405 -9.30 6.93 -0.11
C ARG A 405 -10.26 6.53 -1.22
N ILE A 406 -11.34 5.81 -0.91
CA ILE A 406 -12.36 5.39 -1.89
C ILE A 406 -13.02 6.59 -2.56
N GLU A 407 -13.23 7.71 -1.85
CA GLU A 407 -13.72 8.95 -2.44
C GLU A 407 -12.86 9.42 -3.63
N VAL A 408 -11.54 9.18 -3.60
CA VAL A 408 -10.60 9.48 -4.69
C VAL A 408 -10.74 8.48 -5.84
N LEU A 409 -11.07 7.21 -5.52
CA LEU A 409 -11.23 6.14 -6.51
C LEU A 409 -12.57 6.25 -7.25
N GLY A 410 -13.63 6.76 -6.58
CA GLY A 410 -14.97 6.85 -7.15
C GLY A 410 -15.75 5.53 -7.05
N ASP A 411 -17.01 5.59 -7.44
CA ASP A 411 -18.00 4.52 -7.26
C ASP A 411 -18.08 3.59 -8.50
N PHE A 412 -16.93 3.08 -8.95
CA PHE A 412 -16.84 2.25 -10.15
C PHE A 412 -16.16 0.91 -9.86
N ASP A 413 -16.84 0.01 -9.12
CA ASP A 413 -16.39 -1.37 -8.91
C ASP A 413 -17.53 -2.38 -8.95
N PRO A 414 -17.86 -2.92 -10.14
CA PRO A 414 -18.94 -3.89 -10.27
C PRO A 414 -18.60 -5.27 -9.69
N PHE A 415 -17.31 -5.54 -9.39
CA PHE A 415 -16.84 -6.84 -8.90
C PHE A 415 -16.74 -6.92 -7.38
N GLY A 416 -16.69 -5.77 -6.70
CA GLY A 416 -16.69 -5.69 -5.25
C GLY A 416 -15.36 -5.91 -4.56
N ASP A 417 -14.26 -5.99 -5.30
CA ASP A 417 -12.94 -6.29 -4.75
C ASP A 417 -11.79 -5.42 -5.30
N PHE A 418 -12.01 -4.71 -6.41
CA PHE A 418 -10.97 -3.85 -6.99
C PHE A 418 -10.73 -2.58 -6.18
N ASN A 419 -11.78 -1.98 -5.60
CA ASN A 419 -11.64 -0.83 -4.71
C ASN A 419 -10.79 -1.18 -3.49
N LEU A 420 -10.95 -2.40 -2.93
CA LEU A 420 -10.11 -2.89 -1.84
C LEU A 420 -8.64 -3.04 -2.28
N LEU A 421 -8.42 -3.61 -3.46
CA LEU A 421 -7.09 -3.84 -4.01
C LEU A 421 -6.37 -2.51 -4.33
N PHE A 422 -7.05 -1.58 -4.99
CA PHE A 422 -6.51 -0.26 -5.33
C PHE A 422 -6.28 0.61 -4.10
N GLY A 423 -7.23 0.61 -3.17
CA GLY A 423 -7.08 1.33 -1.91
C GLY A 423 -5.93 0.78 -1.07
N SER A 424 -5.75 -0.54 -1.03
CA SER A 424 -4.59 -1.18 -0.38
C SER A 424 -3.26 -0.72 -0.98
N ALA A 425 -3.17 -0.63 -2.31
CA ALA A 425 -1.97 -0.12 -2.98
C ALA A 425 -1.72 1.37 -2.72
N MET A 426 -2.77 2.20 -2.61
CA MET A 426 -2.65 3.62 -2.27
C MET A 426 -2.22 3.87 -0.83
N LEU A 427 -2.50 2.93 0.07
CA LEU A 427 -2.04 2.93 1.46
C LEU A 427 -0.68 2.25 1.64
N ASP A 428 -0.06 1.79 0.56
CA ASP A 428 1.17 1.00 0.57
C ASP A 428 1.06 -0.24 1.50
N LEU A 429 -0.12 -0.89 1.53
CA LEU A 429 -0.30 -2.14 2.27
C LEU A 429 0.42 -3.27 1.55
N ARG A 430 0.98 -4.20 2.32
CA ARG A 430 1.60 -5.40 1.76
C ARG A 430 0.55 -6.38 1.28
N ILE A 431 0.48 -6.59 -0.04
CA ILE A 431 -0.43 -7.52 -0.70
C ILE A 431 0.29 -8.86 -0.90
N ARG A 432 -0.32 -9.97 -0.52
CA ARG A 432 0.19 -11.33 -0.75
C ARG A 432 -0.89 -12.24 -1.31
N ASP A 433 -0.52 -13.07 -2.28
CA ASP A 433 -1.38 -14.12 -2.80
C ASP A 433 -1.41 -15.32 -1.84
N VAL A 434 -2.62 -15.74 -1.44
CA VAL A 434 -2.87 -16.96 -0.68
C VAL A 434 -3.52 -17.99 -1.62
N LEU A 435 -2.94 -19.18 -1.68
CA LEU A 435 -3.33 -20.19 -2.65
C LEU A 435 -4.61 -20.90 -2.21
N VAL A 436 -5.59 -20.98 -3.10
CA VAL A 436 -6.86 -21.69 -2.91
C VAL A 436 -7.05 -22.78 -3.95
N ARG A 437 -7.69 -23.89 -3.59
CA ARG A 437 -8.12 -24.92 -4.53
C ARG A 437 -9.46 -24.54 -5.12
N TYR A 438 -9.47 -24.18 -6.39
CA TYR A 438 -10.69 -23.79 -7.09
C TYR A 438 -11.48 -25.03 -7.50
N ARG A 439 -12.72 -25.12 -7.01
CA ARG A 439 -13.65 -26.24 -7.27
C ARG A 439 -14.71 -25.85 -8.27
N ASP A 440 -15.30 -26.85 -8.92
CA ASP A 440 -16.47 -26.62 -9.76
C ASP A 440 -17.67 -26.18 -8.91
N ARG A 441 -18.45 -25.24 -9.43
CA ARG A 441 -19.69 -24.78 -8.81
C ARG A 441 -20.69 -25.95 -8.72
N GLN A 442 -21.28 -26.13 -7.54
CA GLN A 442 -22.24 -27.20 -7.29
C GLN A 442 -23.70 -26.76 -7.48
N TYR A 443 -24.00 -25.47 -7.27
CA TYR A 443 -25.34 -24.90 -7.36
C TYR A 443 -25.32 -23.57 -8.13
N GLY A 444 -26.41 -23.29 -8.87
CA GLY A 444 -26.61 -22.03 -9.59
C GLY A 444 -25.79 -21.89 -10.87
N ASP A 445 -26.07 -20.83 -11.63
CA ASP A 445 -25.40 -20.51 -12.88
C ASP A 445 -24.38 -19.39 -12.72
N THR A 446 -23.38 -19.36 -13.62
CA THR A 446 -22.40 -18.27 -13.62
C THR A 446 -22.97 -17.00 -14.21
N ASN A 447 -23.00 -15.92 -13.44
CA ASN A 447 -23.43 -14.59 -13.87
C ASN A 447 -22.39 -13.84 -14.74
N ILE A 448 -21.29 -14.50 -15.16
CA ILE A 448 -20.17 -13.86 -15.86
C ILE A 448 -20.35 -13.92 -17.37
N SER A 449 -20.64 -12.78 -17.99
CA SER A 449 -20.56 -12.58 -19.43
C SER A 449 -19.12 -12.20 -19.83
N ARG A 450 -18.39 -13.09 -20.50
CA ARG A 450 -16.94 -12.99 -20.75
C ARG A 450 -16.50 -11.69 -21.42
N PHE A 451 -17.14 -11.31 -22.52
CA PHE A 451 -16.76 -10.13 -23.28
C PHE A 451 -17.10 -8.84 -22.53
N ARG A 452 -18.27 -8.76 -21.91
CA ARG A 452 -18.71 -7.60 -21.16
C ARG A 452 -17.81 -7.39 -19.93
N HIS A 453 -17.55 -8.44 -19.15
CA HIS A 453 -16.69 -8.34 -17.98
C HIS A 453 -15.21 -8.13 -18.34
N GLY A 454 -14.75 -8.69 -19.47
CA GLY A 454 -13.41 -8.38 -20.00
C GLY A 454 -13.22 -6.91 -20.32
N LEU A 455 -14.23 -6.25 -20.91
CA LEU A 455 -14.20 -4.82 -21.19
C LEU A 455 -14.20 -3.99 -19.89
N ILE A 456 -14.99 -4.39 -18.90
CA ILE A 456 -15.02 -3.74 -17.58
C ILE A 456 -13.65 -3.87 -16.91
N LEU A 457 -13.01 -5.03 -16.96
CA LEU A 457 -11.66 -5.23 -16.41
C LEU A 457 -10.61 -4.35 -17.10
N LEU A 458 -10.71 -4.13 -18.41
CA LEU A 458 -9.86 -3.18 -19.12
C LEU A 458 -10.09 -1.74 -18.64
N GLN A 459 -11.36 -1.35 -18.43
CA GLN A 459 -11.71 -0.05 -17.89
C GLN A 459 -11.17 0.13 -16.46
N MET A 460 -11.30 -0.91 -15.59
CA MET A 460 -10.73 -0.90 -14.24
C MET A 460 -9.20 -0.81 -14.27
N THR A 461 -8.54 -1.57 -15.14
CA THR A 461 -7.09 -1.49 -15.33
C THR A 461 -6.66 -0.10 -15.78
N TRP A 462 -7.37 0.49 -16.76
CA TRP A 462 -7.11 1.85 -17.22
C TRP A 462 -7.32 2.89 -16.10
N PHE A 463 -8.37 2.71 -15.33
CA PHE A 463 -8.65 3.56 -14.17
C PHE A 463 -7.51 3.48 -13.13
N GLY A 464 -7.07 2.26 -12.77
CA GLY A 464 -5.93 2.05 -11.89
C GLY A 464 -4.62 2.65 -12.43
N LEU A 465 -4.35 2.49 -13.73
CA LEU A 465 -3.21 3.13 -14.39
C LEU A 465 -3.26 4.66 -14.21
N ARG A 466 -4.40 5.27 -14.46
CA ARG A 466 -4.55 6.73 -14.38
C ARG A 466 -4.50 7.28 -12.96
N LYS A 467 -5.11 6.58 -11.99
CA LYS A 467 -5.25 7.07 -10.60
C LYS A 467 -4.11 6.66 -9.67
N ILE A 468 -3.49 5.51 -9.91
CA ILE A 468 -2.47 4.93 -9.03
C ILE A 468 -1.10 4.96 -9.69
N LYS A 469 -0.97 4.51 -10.94
CA LYS A 469 0.34 4.40 -11.60
C LYS A 469 0.81 5.72 -12.21
N PHE A 470 -0.05 6.39 -12.96
CA PHE A 470 0.26 7.64 -13.66
C PHE A 470 -0.42 8.85 -13.01
N TYR A 471 -0.59 8.81 -11.68
CA TYR A 471 -1.18 9.94 -10.97
C TYR A 471 -0.42 11.24 -11.30
N SER A 472 -1.14 12.29 -11.56
CA SER A 472 -0.64 13.65 -11.48
C SER A 472 -1.22 14.23 -10.21
N VAL A 473 -0.38 14.65 -9.29
CA VAL A 473 -0.84 15.49 -8.20
C VAL A 473 -1.23 16.80 -8.87
N SER A 474 -2.54 16.99 -9.11
CA SER A 474 -3.03 18.28 -9.53
C SER A 474 -2.62 19.25 -8.43
N SER A 475 -1.79 20.22 -8.79
CA SER A 475 -1.51 21.38 -7.92
C SER A 475 -2.87 21.90 -7.47
N GLY A 476 -3.26 21.58 -6.23
CA GLY A 476 -4.45 22.12 -5.62
C GLY A 476 -4.41 23.65 -5.76
N LYS A 477 -5.42 24.15 -6.48
CA LYS A 477 -5.76 25.56 -6.43
C LYS A 477 -6.29 25.89 -5.06
#